data_ef2d6a497e6a402eaff881497647d1c7
#
_entry.id   ef2d6a497e6a402eaff881497647d1c7
#
_cell.length_a   1.000
_cell.length_b   1.000
_cell.length_c   1.000
_cell.angle_alpha   90.00
_cell.angle_beta   90.00
_cell.angle_gamma   90.00
#
_symmetry.space_group_name_H-M   'P 1'
#
loop_
_entity.id
_entity.type
_entity.pdbx_description
1 polymer ?
#
loop_
_entity_poly.entity_id
_entity_poly.type
_entity_poly.pdbx_seq_one_letter_code
_entity_poly.pdbx_strand_id
1 'polypeptide(L)'
;MPFLIFGAYPFATKINLPEDAIKELTSDKYLPNYYESTSSYQGALPELTEEQKLLEENAFKNWDGGKCRFCHTVKSDDRDRMAPNLNKIFGKPAGVSKNFTYSKALIQQRESGLIWTPETMDGFISNPQGYIPGNRMRVEGIEDAETRQLIINHLLRESK
;
A
#
# COMPACT_ATOMS: atom_id res chain seq x y z
N MET A 1 -25.09 -0.15 13.88
CA MET A 1 -24.95 -0.04 12.41
C MET A 1 -23.51 -0.42 12.09
N PRO A 2 -23.25 -1.43 11.25
CA PRO A 2 -21.89 -1.77 10.88
C PRO A 2 -21.31 -0.61 10.06
N PHE A 3 -20.18 -0.09 10.50
CA PHE A 3 -19.42 0.87 9.71
C PHE A 3 -18.97 0.18 8.43
N LEU A 4 -19.46 0.67 7.32
CA LEU A 4 -19.03 0.24 6.00
C LEU A 4 -17.62 0.81 5.77
N ILE A 5 -16.59 -0.02 5.84
CA ILE A 5 -15.22 0.36 5.45
C ILE A 5 -15.17 0.89 4.01
N PHE A 6 -16.19 0.62 3.24
CA PHE A 6 -16.27 1.01 1.82
C PHE A 6 -17.49 1.87 1.47
N GLY A 7 -18.02 2.62 2.43
CA GLY A 7 -19.19 3.51 2.19
C GLY A 7 -18.98 4.57 1.11
N ALA A 8 -17.75 4.82 0.70
CA ALA A 8 -17.38 5.80 -0.31
C ALA A 8 -17.06 5.20 -1.69
N TYR A 9 -17.17 3.87 -1.88
CA TYR A 9 -16.81 3.22 -3.15
C TYR A 9 -18.06 2.80 -3.94
N PRO A 10 -18.55 3.62 -4.87
CA PRO A 10 -19.76 3.30 -5.63
C PRO A 10 -19.60 2.08 -6.54
N PHE A 11 -18.39 1.64 -6.79
CA PHE A 11 -18.07 0.50 -7.67
C PHE A 11 -17.41 -0.69 -6.95
N ALA A 12 -17.14 -0.57 -5.66
CA ALA A 12 -16.66 -1.70 -4.88
C ALA A 12 -17.84 -2.66 -4.63
N THR A 13 -17.68 -3.91 -4.94
CA THR A 13 -18.56 -4.95 -4.42
C THR A 13 -18.53 -4.81 -2.91
N LYS A 14 -19.65 -4.45 -2.29
CA LYS A 14 -19.75 -4.32 -0.83
C LYS A 14 -19.44 -5.68 -0.23
N ILE A 15 -18.22 -5.86 0.22
CA ILE A 15 -17.85 -7.04 1.00
C ILE A 15 -18.32 -6.73 2.41
N ASN A 16 -19.40 -7.37 2.79
CA ASN A 16 -19.99 -7.24 4.11
C ASN A 16 -19.22 -8.18 5.05
N LEU A 17 -18.03 -7.75 5.47
CA LEU A 17 -17.30 -8.48 6.50
C LEU A 17 -17.90 -8.22 7.87
N PRO A 18 -17.91 -9.21 8.76
CA PRO A 18 -18.21 -9.01 10.16
C PRO A 18 -17.24 -7.98 10.78
N GLU A 19 -17.72 -7.16 11.70
CA GLU A 19 -16.93 -6.11 12.34
C GLU A 19 -15.70 -6.66 13.09
N ASP A 20 -15.81 -7.86 13.62
CA ASP A 20 -14.72 -8.61 14.25
C ASP A 20 -13.62 -9.00 13.25
N ALA A 21 -13.97 -9.43 12.04
CA ALA A 21 -13.00 -9.74 11.00
C ALA A 21 -12.24 -8.49 10.53
N ILE A 22 -12.93 -7.36 10.45
CA ILE A 22 -12.31 -6.07 10.12
C ILE A 22 -11.33 -5.66 11.22
N LYS A 23 -11.76 -5.75 12.47
CA LYS A 23 -10.95 -5.41 13.63
C LYS A 23 -9.72 -6.32 13.77
N GLU A 24 -9.85 -7.59 13.39
CA GLU A 24 -8.74 -8.53 13.37
C GLU A 24 -7.72 -8.17 12.27
N LEU A 25 -8.18 -7.77 11.09
CA LEU A 25 -7.31 -7.36 9.96
C LEU A 25 -6.53 -6.08 10.23
N THR A 26 -7.09 -5.18 11.04
CA THR A 26 -6.47 -3.89 11.40
C THR A 26 -5.84 -3.91 12.79
N SER A 27 -5.82 -5.06 13.47
CA SER A 27 -5.25 -5.18 14.82
C SER A 27 -3.73 -5.37 14.79
N ASP A 28 -3.07 -4.97 15.88
CA ASP A 28 -1.64 -5.21 16.11
C ASP A 28 -1.25 -6.70 16.03
N LYS A 29 -2.21 -7.60 16.25
CA LYS A 29 -2.03 -9.04 16.09
C LYS A 29 -1.86 -9.46 14.63
N TYR A 30 -2.59 -8.79 13.73
CA TYR A 30 -2.49 -9.02 12.29
C TYR A 30 -1.22 -8.38 11.71
N LEU A 31 -0.80 -7.28 12.29
CA LEU A 31 0.41 -6.55 11.95
C LEU A 31 1.41 -6.60 13.11
N PRO A 32 1.96 -7.76 13.42
CA PRO A 32 2.90 -7.84 14.53
C PRO A 32 4.10 -6.96 14.22
N ASN A 33 4.20 -5.82 14.90
CA ASN A 33 5.41 -4.98 14.96
C ASN A 33 6.05 -4.61 13.62
N TYR A 34 5.26 -4.47 12.56
CA TYR A 34 5.77 -3.97 11.29
C TYR A 34 6.46 -2.62 11.44
N TYR A 35 5.94 -1.82 12.35
CA TYR A 35 6.43 -0.48 12.62
C TYR A 35 7.68 -0.47 13.50
N GLU A 36 8.02 -1.56 14.16
CA GLU A 36 9.19 -1.63 15.05
C GLU A 36 10.44 -2.22 14.40
N SER A 37 10.31 -2.92 13.27
CA SER A 37 11.46 -3.52 12.59
C SER A 37 11.73 -2.90 11.23
N THR A 38 12.55 -1.91 11.22
CA THR A 38 12.84 -0.99 10.13
C THR A 38 13.56 -1.56 8.92
N SER A 39 13.90 -2.80 8.80
CA SER A 39 14.65 -3.23 7.61
C SER A 39 14.42 -4.64 7.11
N SER A 40 13.77 -5.48 7.83
CA SER A 40 13.52 -6.83 7.35
C SER A 40 12.41 -7.52 8.14
N TYR A 41 11.14 -7.26 7.79
CA TYR A 41 10.12 -8.15 8.28
C TYR A 41 10.37 -9.55 7.73
N GLN A 42 10.86 -10.41 8.58
CA GLN A 42 11.14 -11.82 8.31
C GLN A 42 10.02 -12.73 8.82
N GLY A 43 9.00 -12.16 9.45
CA GLY A 43 7.86 -12.90 9.95
C GLY A 43 6.96 -13.41 8.82
N ALA A 44 6.36 -14.58 9.03
CA ALA A 44 5.28 -15.03 8.16
C ALA A 44 4.02 -14.21 8.46
N LEU A 45 3.44 -13.58 7.43
CA LEU A 45 2.10 -13.02 7.54
C LEU A 45 1.12 -14.14 7.88
N PRO A 46 0.14 -13.91 8.76
CA PRO A 46 -0.87 -14.91 9.05
C PRO A 46 -1.60 -15.32 7.77
N GLU A 47 -2.00 -16.58 7.69
CA GLU A 47 -2.86 -17.02 6.60
C GLU A 47 -4.22 -16.34 6.71
N LEU A 48 -4.70 -15.84 5.59
CA LEU A 48 -5.99 -15.17 5.49
C LEU A 48 -7.05 -16.09 4.91
N THR A 49 -8.29 -15.85 5.31
CA THR A 49 -9.42 -16.35 4.55
C THR A 49 -9.47 -15.71 3.15
N GLU A 50 -10.20 -16.31 2.23
CA GLU A 50 -10.35 -15.75 0.88
C GLU A 50 -11.05 -14.37 0.91
N GLU A 51 -11.99 -14.17 1.83
CA GLU A 51 -12.64 -12.87 2.04
C GLU A 51 -11.65 -11.81 2.48
N GLN A 52 -10.74 -12.15 3.37
CA GLN A 52 -9.71 -11.24 3.87
C GLN A 52 -8.71 -10.87 2.77
N LYS A 53 -8.27 -11.84 1.96
CA LYS A 53 -7.42 -11.58 0.79
C LYS A 53 -8.10 -10.65 -0.21
N LEU A 54 -9.39 -10.89 -0.46
CA LEU A 54 -10.18 -10.07 -1.36
C LEU A 54 -10.33 -8.64 -0.84
N LEU A 55 -10.41 -8.44 0.47
CA LEU A 55 -10.46 -7.13 1.09
C LEU A 55 -9.18 -6.33 0.83
N GLU A 56 -8.01 -6.93 1.09
CA GLU A 56 -6.71 -6.31 0.82
C GLU A 56 -6.55 -5.98 -0.68
N GLU A 57 -6.89 -6.92 -1.53
CA GLU A 57 -6.81 -6.75 -2.98
C GLU A 57 -7.74 -5.64 -3.48
N ASN A 58 -8.94 -5.56 -2.94
CA ASN A 58 -9.90 -4.50 -3.28
C ASN A 58 -9.45 -3.13 -2.82
N ALA A 59 -8.83 -3.01 -1.65
CA ALA A 59 -8.25 -1.75 -1.20
C ALA A 59 -7.22 -1.23 -2.20
N PHE A 60 -6.34 -2.10 -2.70
CA PHE A 60 -5.34 -1.74 -3.71
C PHE A 60 -5.97 -1.46 -5.10
N LYS A 61 -6.94 -2.27 -5.51
CA LYS A 61 -7.53 -2.20 -6.85
C LYS A 61 -8.55 -1.10 -7.03
N ASN A 62 -9.36 -0.83 -6.02
CA ASN A 62 -10.61 -0.09 -6.15
C ASN A 62 -10.75 1.08 -5.18
N TRP A 63 -9.69 1.46 -4.48
CA TRP A 63 -9.73 2.65 -3.65
C TRP A 63 -10.15 3.90 -4.46
N ASP A 64 -11.10 4.66 -3.95
CA ASP A 64 -11.85 5.68 -4.69
C ASP A 64 -11.00 6.88 -5.14
N GLY A 65 -9.99 7.25 -4.36
CA GLY A 65 -9.12 8.39 -4.65
C GLY A 65 -8.00 8.15 -5.66
N GLY A 66 -7.77 6.94 -6.13
CA GLY A 66 -6.59 6.75 -6.98
C GLY A 66 -6.35 5.40 -7.61
N LYS A 67 -7.07 4.35 -7.23
CA LYS A 67 -6.99 3.02 -7.87
C LYS A 67 -5.56 2.62 -8.27
N CYS A 68 -4.75 2.25 -7.29
CA CYS A 68 -3.31 1.98 -7.43
C CYS A 68 -2.96 1.11 -8.65
N ARG A 69 -3.77 0.10 -8.93
CA ARG A 69 -3.59 -0.83 -10.06
C ARG A 69 -3.60 -0.21 -11.45
N PHE A 70 -4.17 0.98 -11.63
CA PHE A 70 -4.15 1.63 -12.95
C PHE A 70 -2.76 2.09 -13.33
N CYS A 71 -2.00 2.51 -12.34
CA CYS A 71 -0.66 3.03 -12.54
C CYS A 71 0.42 2.00 -12.21
N HIS A 72 0.20 1.21 -11.16
CA HIS A 72 1.17 0.25 -10.62
C HIS A 72 0.84 -1.20 -10.93
N THR A 73 1.85 -2.02 -11.05
CA THR A 73 1.80 -3.48 -11.03
C THR A 73 2.47 -3.99 -9.76
N VAL A 74 2.20 -5.23 -9.37
CA VAL A 74 2.74 -5.84 -8.14
C VAL A 74 3.38 -7.21 -8.36
N LYS A 75 3.13 -7.85 -9.51
CA LYS A 75 3.68 -9.17 -9.81
C LYS A 75 5.11 -9.08 -10.33
N SER A 76 5.90 -10.11 -10.06
CA SER A 76 7.35 -10.12 -10.38
C SER A 76 7.66 -10.07 -11.88
N ASP A 77 6.75 -10.58 -12.70
CA ASP A 77 6.87 -10.65 -14.16
C ASP A 77 6.23 -9.46 -14.88
N ASP A 78 5.52 -8.61 -14.14
CA ASP A 78 4.92 -7.40 -14.68
C ASP A 78 5.96 -6.30 -14.90
N ARG A 79 5.76 -5.54 -15.97
CA ARG A 79 6.57 -4.35 -16.27
C ARG A 79 6.04 -3.11 -15.54
N ASP A 80 6.91 -2.11 -15.41
CA ASP A 80 6.48 -0.75 -15.09
C ASP A 80 5.43 -0.30 -16.10
N ARG A 81 4.44 0.44 -15.61
CA ARG A 81 3.38 1.04 -16.43
C ARG A 81 3.51 2.57 -16.41
N MET A 82 2.43 3.28 -16.12
CA MET A 82 2.48 4.73 -15.87
C MET A 82 3.25 5.08 -14.60
N ALA A 83 3.41 4.09 -13.71
CA ALA A 83 4.17 4.16 -12.47
C ALA A 83 5.01 2.88 -12.29
N PRO A 84 6.01 2.88 -11.40
CA PRO A 84 6.88 1.73 -11.21
C PRO A 84 6.13 0.52 -10.65
N ASN A 85 6.63 -0.67 -10.97
CA ASN A 85 6.19 -1.92 -10.36
C ASN A 85 6.52 -1.91 -8.86
N LEU A 86 5.57 -2.31 -8.04
CA LEU A 86 5.70 -2.35 -6.57
C LEU A 86 6.07 -3.73 -6.02
N ASN A 87 6.41 -4.68 -6.89
CA ASN A 87 6.87 -6.00 -6.43
C ASN A 87 8.10 -5.88 -5.55
N LYS A 88 8.05 -6.49 -4.38
CA LYS A 88 9.12 -6.45 -3.38
C LYS A 88 9.62 -5.02 -3.10
N ILE A 89 8.68 -4.08 -2.99
CA ILE A 89 9.01 -2.67 -2.79
C ILE A 89 9.63 -2.39 -1.42
N PHE A 90 9.17 -3.10 -0.38
CA PHE A 90 9.66 -2.88 0.97
C PHE A 90 11.11 -3.31 1.13
N GLY A 91 11.90 -2.50 1.85
CA GLY A 91 13.35 -2.63 1.96
C GLY A 91 14.14 -2.01 0.79
N LYS A 92 13.48 -1.57 -0.27
CA LYS A 92 14.16 -0.90 -1.39
C LYS A 92 14.31 0.60 -1.16
N PRO A 93 15.42 1.20 -1.58
CA PRO A 93 15.55 2.65 -1.68
C PRO A 93 14.47 3.23 -2.61
N ALA A 94 14.06 4.47 -2.37
CA ALA A 94 13.14 5.16 -3.25
C ALA A 94 13.73 5.30 -4.67
N GLY A 95 12.88 5.17 -5.70
CA GLY A 95 13.27 5.50 -7.07
C GLY A 95 14.33 4.60 -7.71
N VAL A 96 14.28 3.28 -7.48
CA VAL A 96 15.31 2.33 -7.94
C VAL A 96 14.96 1.54 -9.20
N SER A 97 13.73 1.60 -9.71
CA SER A 97 13.41 0.90 -10.98
C SER A 97 14.23 1.50 -12.11
N LYS A 98 14.97 0.65 -12.84
CA LYS A 98 15.86 1.08 -13.92
C LYS A 98 15.11 1.53 -15.17
N ASN A 99 13.87 1.07 -15.33
CA ASN A 99 13.06 1.30 -16.51
C ASN A 99 12.05 2.44 -16.33
N PHE A 100 12.07 3.11 -15.18
CA PHE A 100 11.14 4.17 -14.87
C PHE A 100 11.85 5.51 -14.61
N THR A 101 11.35 6.58 -15.21
CA THR A 101 11.86 7.94 -15.01
C THR A 101 11.18 8.60 -13.82
N TYR A 102 11.90 8.76 -12.74
CA TYR A 102 11.39 9.39 -11.52
C TYR A 102 11.45 10.92 -11.57
N SER A 103 10.67 11.57 -10.68
CA SER A 103 10.80 12.99 -10.43
C SER A 103 12.13 13.33 -9.75
N LYS A 104 12.61 14.53 -9.95
CA LYS A 104 13.80 15.03 -9.22
C LYS A 104 13.59 14.96 -7.70
N ALA A 105 12.38 15.29 -7.23
CA ALA A 105 12.04 15.22 -5.81
C ALA A 105 12.22 13.80 -5.23
N LEU A 106 11.76 12.76 -5.95
CA LEU A 106 11.93 11.38 -5.48
C LEU A 106 13.39 10.92 -5.52
N ILE A 107 14.14 11.36 -6.54
CA ILE A 107 15.59 11.08 -6.62
C ILE A 107 16.32 11.71 -5.43
N GLN A 108 16.01 12.95 -5.08
CA GLN A 108 16.58 13.61 -3.91
C GLN A 108 16.26 12.87 -2.60
N GLN A 109 15.05 12.36 -2.45
CA GLN A 109 14.68 11.54 -1.29
C GLN A 109 15.49 10.24 -1.24
N ARG A 110 15.72 9.60 -2.38
CA ARG A 110 16.63 8.44 -2.45
C ARG A 110 18.04 8.79 -2.00
N GLU A 111 18.58 9.89 -2.47
CA GLU A 111 19.92 10.38 -2.10
C GLU A 111 20.01 10.75 -0.61
N SER A 112 18.90 11.17 -0.03
CA SER A 112 18.75 11.40 1.41
C SER A 112 18.52 10.12 2.22
N GLY A 113 18.50 8.95 1.57
CA GLY A 113 18.41 7.66 2.25
C GLY A 113 16.99 7.13 2.46
N LEU A 114 15.97 7.66 1.76
CA LEU A 114 14.61 7.14 1.87
C LEU A 114 14.54 5.68 1.40
N ILE A 115 14.14 4.81 2.30
CA ILE A 115 13.83 3.40 2.06
C ILE A 115 12.33 3.20 2.24
N TRP A 116 11.72 2.42 1.38
CA TRP A 116 10.33 2.05 1.53
C TRP A 116 10.16 1.01 2.63
N THR A 117 9.55 1.43 3.71
CA THR A 117 9.06 0.58 4.80
C THR A 117 7.53 0.72 4.89
N PRO A 118 6.83 -0.13 5.63
CA PRO A 118 5.40 0.08 5.89
C PRO A 118 5.09 1.50 6.39
N GLU A 119 5.91 2.05 7.30
CA GLU A 119 5.72 3.39 7.85
C GLU A 119 5.93 4.49 6.81
N THR A 120 7.04 4.43 6.06
CA THR A 120 7.30 5.43 5.03
C THR A 120 6.29 5.35 3.90
N MET A 121 5.79 4.16 3.60
CA MET A 121 4.71 3.95 2.64
C MET A 121 3.39 4.52 3.17
N ASP A 122 3.05 4.28 4.44
CA ASP A 122 1.85 4.85 5.07
C ASP A 122 1.87 6.37 5.01
N GLY A 123 2.98 6.98 5.45
CA GLY A 123 3.16 8.43 5.38
C GLY A 123 3.05 8.97 3.95
N PHE A 124 3.65 8.28 2.99
CA PHE A 124 3.60 8.70 1.59
C PHE A 124 2.19 8.60 0.99
N ILE A 125 1.48 7.49 1.17
CA ILE A 125 0.14 7.33 0.60
C ILE A 125 -0.93 8.12 1.35
N SER A 126 -0.68 8.52 2.60
CA SER A 126 -1.60 9.41 3.34
C SER A 126 -1.65 10.82 2.74
N ASN A 127 -0.54 11.32 2.24
CA ASN A 127 -0.44 12.63 1.58
C ASN A 127 0.78 12.68 0.65
N PRO A 128 0.70 12.16 -0.58
CA PRO A 128 1.86 12.06 -1.45
C PRO A 128 2.57 13.39 -1.74
N GLN A 129 1.79 14.44 -1.98
CA GLN A 129 2.35 15.77 -2.29
C GLN A 129 2.90 16.50 -1.06
N GLY A 130 2.38 16.21 0.13
CA GLY A 130 2.92 16.73 1.38
C GLY A 130 4.17 15.98 1.83
N TYR A 131 4.20 14.67 1.63
CA TYR A 131 5.33 13.82 2.03
C TYR A 131 6.56 14.02 1.13
N ILE A 132 6.38 14.04 -0.19
CA ILE A 132 7.43 14.33 -1.17
C ILE A 132 6.94 15.41 -2.14
N PRO A 133 7.07 16.69 -1.81
CA PRO A 133 6.63 17.77 -2.70
C PRO A 133 7.32 17.69 -4.06
N GLY A 134 6.54 17.75 -5.13
CA GLY A 134 7.05 17.66 -6.50
C GLY A 134 7.22 16.23 -7.04
N ASN A 135 6.76 15.21 -6.32
CA ASN A 135 6.65 13.87 -6.87
C ASN A 135 5.59 13.82 -7.99
N ARG A 136 5.62 12.75 -8.80
CA ARG A 136 4.70 12.57 -9.95
C ARG A 136 3.41 11.84 -9.62
N MET A 137 3.28 11.25 -8.43
CA MET A 137 2.06 10.58 -8.00
C MET A 137 0.99 11.60 -7.68
N ARG A 138 0.16 11.93 -8.66
CA ARG A 138 -0.87 12.96 -8.60
C ARG A 138 -2.22 12.41 -8.14
N VAL A 139 -2.21 11.66 -7.06
CA VAL A 139 -3.42 11.15 -6.41
C VAL A 139 -3.64 11.90 -5.11
N GLU A 140 -4.90 11.99 -4.72
CA GLU A 140 -5.25 12.47 -3.39
C GLU A 140 -4.72 11.50 -2.34
N GLY A 141 -4.41 12.01 -1.15
CA GLY A 141 -4.00 11.17 -0.04
C GLY A 141 -5.16 10.30 0.46
N ILE A 142 -4.81 9.17 1.01
CA ILE A 142 -5.77 8.27 1.65
C ILE A 142 -5.88 8.66 3.13
N GLU A 143 -6.96 9.32 3.51
CA GLU A 143 -7.15 9.77 4.90
C GLU A 143 -7.41 8.59 5.84
N ASP A 144 -8.16 7.59 5.37
CA ASP A 144 -8.53 6.43 6.16
C ASP A 144 -7.34 5.49 6.41
N ALA A 145 -6.92 5.39 7.66
CA ALA A 145 -5.78 4.58 8.08
C ALA A 145 -5.99 3.08 7.85
N GLU A 146 -7.22 2.59 7.98
CA GLU A 146 -7.54 1.18 7.75
C GLU A 146 -7.35 0.82 6.28
N THR A 147 -7.81 1.67 5.37
CA THR A 147 -7.60 1.49 3.93
C THR A 147 -6.11 1.49 3.58
N ARG A 148 -5.31 2.39 4.15
CA ARG A 148 -3.86 2.40 3.94
C ARG A 148 -3.21 1.11 4.42
N GLN A 149 -3.64 0.64 5.57
CA GLN A 149 -3.15 -0.61 6.15
C GLN A 149 -3.43 -1.82 5.26
N LEU A 150 -4.66 -1.93 4.73
CA LEU A 150 -5.02 -2.99 3.80
C LEU A 150 -4.19 -2.95 2.51
N ILE A 151 -3.90 -1.77 1.99
CA ILE A 151 -3.03 -1.59 0.83
C ILE A 151 -1.60 -2.06 1.15
N ILE A 152 -1.06 -1.67 2.29
CA ILE A 152 0.29 -2.09 2.73
C ILE A 152 0.36 -3.60 2.90
N ASN A 153 -0.65 -4.22 3.51
CA ASN A 153 -0.73 -5.66 3.68
C ASN A 153 -0.74 -6.38 2.33
N HIS A 154 -1.54 -5.89 1.38
CA HIS A 154 -1.57 -6.43 0.03
C HIS A 154 -0.17 -6.38 -0.61
N LEU A 155 0.52 -5.25 -0.55
CA LEU A 155 1.86 -5.10 -1.09
C LEU A 155 2.88 -6.05 -0.42
N LEU A 156 2.77 -6.27 0.88
CA LEU A 156 3.62 -7.20 1.62
C LEU A 156 3.40 -8.66 1.18
N ARG A 157 2.15 -9.04 0.88
CA ARG A 157 1.81 -10.40 0.44
C ARG A 157 2.25 -10.68 -1.00
N GLU A 158 2.04 -9.72 -1.89
CA GLU A 158 2.45 -9.83 -3.28
C GLU A 158 3.98 -9.72 -3.46
N SER A 159 4.68 -9.36 -2.40
CA SER A 159 6.15 -9.18 -2.37
C SER A 159 6.93 -10.44 -1.99
N LYS A 160 6.27 -11.59 -1.89
CA LYS A 160 6.90 -12.87 -1.52
C LYS A 160 7.60 -13.54 -2.69
#